data_681ccf97761729b793a75964521396c6
#
_entry.id   681ccf97761729b793a75964521396c6
#
_cell.length_a   1.000
_cell.length_b   1.000
_cell.length_c   1.000
_cell.angle_alpha   90.00
_cell.angle_beta   90.00
_cell.angle_gamma   90.00
#
_symmetry.space_group_name_H-M   'P 1'
#
loop_
_entity.id
_entity.type
_entity.pdbx_description
1 polymer ?
#
loop_
_entity_poly.entity_id
_entity_poly.type
_entity_poly.pdbx_seq_one_letter_code
_entity_poly.pdbx_strand_id
1 'polypeptide(L)'
;MKYEINETHDPNLKSWVESANDPNTDFPIQNLPFCVVEDESAYSGWSVATIIGDQVFALERANEVGLFQQLEIESVIGIDSADLSQLLSNRFDLSVMAELRRRLVEIFKHDADSEDKKWAEQCLKPVGECNVGYPFYIGDYTDFYCSIYHATNVGSMFRPDNPLMPNYKYVPIGYHGRASSIVISGTDVKRPHGQNRSDQDAPPVFIPAKNLDYEMEMGFFVGKGNEMGEPINNADAE
;
A
#
# COMPACT_ATOMS: atom_id res chain seq x y z
N MET A 1 -12.14 -2.05 15.78
CA MET A 1 -11.29 -3.22 16.11
C MET A 1 -9.91 -2.70 16.39
N LYS A 2 -9.31 -3.04 17.49
CA LYS A 2 -7.98 -2.57 17.83
C LYS A 2 -6.97 -3.50 17.17
N TYR A 3 -6.12 -2.98 16.27
CA TYR A 3 -5.01 -3.77 15.72
C TYR A 3 -4.07 -4.14 16.87
N GLU A 4 -4.08 -5.40 17.25
CA GLU A 4 -3.19 -5.90 18.30
C GLU A 4 -1.96 -6.54 17.64
N ILE A 5 -0.79 -6.22 18.21
CA ILE A 5 0.44 -6.95 17.89
C ILE A 5 0.23 -8.40 18.29
N ASN A 6 0.46 -9.31 17.37
CA ASN A 6 0.28 -10.75 17.58
C ASN A 6 1.51 -11.53 17.09
N GLU A 7 1.41 -12.84 17.09
CA GLU A 7 2.49 -13.76 16.71
C GLU A 7 3.09 -13.49 15.32
N THR A 8 2.31 -12.94 14.40
CA THR A 8 2.79 -12.62 13.03
C THR A 8 3.75 -11.43 12.98
N HIS A 9 3.88 -10.69 14.07
CA HIS A 9 4.76 -9.54 14.22
C HIS A 9 6.04 -9.85 15.01
N ASP A 10 6.24 -11.11 15.45
CA ASP A 10 7.44 -11.49 16.21
C ASP A 10 8.70 -11.19 15.37
N PRO A 11 9.60 -10.32 15.84
CA PRO A 11 10.81 -9.96 15.10
C PRO A 11 11.79 -11.13 14.93
N ASN A 12 11.60 -12.23 15.66
CA ASN A 12 12.43 -13.42 15.58
C ASN A 12 11.93 -14.42 14.53
N LEU A 13 10.74 -14.22 13.96
CA LEU A 13 10.25 -15.06 12.86
C LEU A 13 11.26 -15.08 11.72
N LYS A 14 11.51 -16.28 11.21
CA LYS A 14 12.32 -16.53 10.01
C LYS A 14 11.49 -17.26 8.98
N SER A 15 11.79 -16.98 7.72
CA SER A 15 11.18 -17.65 6.59
C SER A 15 12.09 -18.74 6.02
N TRP A 16 11.50 -19.72 5.35
CA TRP A 16 12.24 -20.62 4.47
C TRP A 16 12.58 -19.96 3.12
N VAL A 17 11.95 -18.85 2.78
CA VAL A 17 12.37 -17.99 1.66
C VAL A 17 13.58 -17.19 2.12
N GLU A 18 14.77 -17.58 1.68
CA GLU A 18 16.03 -17.06 2.24
C GLU A 18 16.17 -15.54 2.11
N SER A 19 15.77 -14.98 0.97
CA SER A 19 15.81 -13.53 0.73
C SER A 19 14.97 -12.71 1.70
N ALA A 20 13.93 -13.30 2.30
CA ALA A 20 13.11 -12.65 3.32
C ALA A 20 13.84 -12.52 4.68
N ASN A 21 14.98 -13.17 4.86
CA ASN A 21 15.78 -13.08 6.08
C ASN A 21 16.97 -12.12 5.95
N ASP A 22 17.17 -11.50 4.80
CA ASP A 22 18.20 -10.47 4.61
C ASP A 22 17.82 -9.25 5.47
N PRO A 23 18.72 -8.73 6.32
CA PRO A 23 18.43 -7.56 7.15
C PRO A 23 18.18 -6.28 6.35
N ASN A 24 18.49 -6.25 5.06
CA ASN A 24 18.25 -5.11 4.17
C ASN A 24 17.00 -5.28 3.30
N THR A 25 16.25 -6.38 3.44
CA THR A 25 15.02 -6.55 2.68
C THR A 25 13.91 -5.67 3.22
N ASP A 26 13.12 -5.07 2.33
CA ASP A 26 11.88 -4.36 2.69
C ASP A 26 10.72 -5.33 2.95
N PHE A 27 10.86 -6.61 2.58
CA PHE A 27 9.81 -7.61 2.60
C PHE A 27 10.13 -8.85 3.44
N PRO A 28 10.48 -8.67 4.74
CA PRO A 28 10.60 -9.81 5.65
C PRO A 28 9.23 -10.46 5.89
N ILE A 29 9.22 -11.65 6.49
CA ILE A 29 7.97 -12.37 6.81
C ILE A 29 7.00 -11.55 7.67
N GLN A 30 7.48 -10.57 8.42
CA GLN A 30 6.66 -9.64 9.19
C GLN A 30 5.97 -8.58 8.32
N ASN A 31 6.47 -8.32 7.11
CA ASN A 31 5.92 -7.35 6.17
C ASN A 31 5.61 -8.04 4.83
N LEU A 32 4.37 -8.46 4.66
CA LEU A 32 3.85 -9.14 3.48
C LEU A 32 2.85 -8.21 2.76
N PRO A 33 3.33 -7.18 2.02
CA PRO A 33 2.44 -6.25 1.35
C PRO A 33 1.75 -6.90 0.17
N PHE A 34 0.51 -6.48 -0.07
CA PHE A 34 -0.23 -6.91 -1.25
C PHE A 34 0.15 -6.06 -2.46
N CYS A 35 0.15 -6.69 -3.63
CA CYS A 35 0.39 -6.06 -4.91
C CYS A 35 -0.50 -6.70 -5.99
N VAL A 36 -0.46 -6.13 -7.18
CA VAL A 36 -1.08 -6.69 -8.37
C VAL A 36 0.03 -6.91 -9.40
N VAL A 37 0.07 -8.09 -9.98
CA VAL A 37 1.07 -8.46 -10.98
C VAL A 37 0.41 -8.96 -12.25
N GLU A 38 1.10 -8.74 -13.38
CA GLU A 38 0.66 -9.30 -14.65
C GLU A 38 0.73 -10.83 -14.60
N ASP A 39 -0.37 -11.47 -14.99
CA ASP A 39 -0.49 -12.92 -15.06
C ASP A 39 -1.30 -13.33 -16.30
N GLU A 40 -0.59 -13.87 -17.29
CA GLU A 40 -1.20 -14.31 -18.55
C GLU A 40 -2.21 -15.46 -18.37
N SER A 41 -2.17 -16.17 -17.24
CA SER A 41 -3.12 -17.24 -16.92
C SER A 41 -4.43 -16.73 -16.31
N ALA A 42 -4.42 -15.52 -15.75
CA ALA A 42 -5.61 -14.87 -15.22
C ALA A 42 -6.49 -14.31 -16.34
N TYR A 43 -7.79 -14.40 -16.21
CA TYR A 43 -8.75 -13.89 -17.22
C TYR A 43 -8.63 -12.38 -17.43
N SER A 44 -8.38 -11.63 -16.36
CA SER A 44 -8.13 -10.18 -16.41
C SER A 44 -6.74 -9.83 -16.96
N GLY A 45 -5.83 -10.79 -17.05
CA GLY A 45 -4.41 -10.55 -17.30
C GLY A 45 -3.63 -10.08 -16.08
N TRP A 46 -4.28 -9.99 -14.91
CA TRP A 46 -3.70 -9.51 -13.65
C TRP A 46 -4.09 -10.44 -12.50
N SER A 47 -3.23 -10.62 -11.53
CA SER A 47 -3.46 -11.40 -10.32
C SER A 47 -3.04 -10.65 -9.07
N VAL A 48 -3.83 -10.82 -8.01
CA VAL A 48 -3.48 -10.33 -6.68
C VAL A 48 -2.38 -11.20 -6.09
N ALA A 49 -1.38 -10.59 -5.52
CA ALA A 49 -0.21 -11.25 -4.96
C ALA A 49 0.25 -10.59 -3.65
N THR A 50 1.15 -11.25 -2.95
CA THR A 50 1.96 -10.66 -1.88
C THR A 50 3.43 -10.81 -2.20
N ILE A 51 4.27 -9.98 -1.59
CA ILE A 51 5.73 -10.03 -1.75
C ILE A 51 6.36 -10.55 -0.48
N ILE A 52 7.34 -11.44 -0.63
CA ILE A 52 8.19 -11.94 0.46
C ILE A 52 9.65 -12.03 -0.02
N GLY A 53 10.55 -11.31 0.61
CA GLY A 53 11.93 -11.19 0.15
C GLY A 53 12.00 -10.65 -1.28
N ASP A 54 12.60 -11.40 -2.17
CA ASP A 54 12.69 -11.10 -3.61
C ASP A 54 11.67 -11.89 -4.47
N GLN A 55 10.64 -12.47 -3.83
CA GLN A 55 9.64 -13.31 -4.47
C GLN A 55 8.25 -12.68 -4.43
N VAL A 56 7.51 -12.82 -5.51
CA VAL A 56 6.06 -12.57 -5.60
C VAL A 56 5.34 -13.90 -5.42
N PHE A 57 4.33 -13.91 -4.55
CA PHE A 57 3.48 -15.06 -4.30
C PHE A 57 2.06 -14.77 -4.80
N ALA A 58 1.64 -15.43 -5.88
CA ALA A 58 0.34 -15.27 -6.49
C ALA A 58 -0.76 -15.91 -5.63
N LEU A 59 -1.68 -15.09 -5.08
CA LEU A 59 -2.73 -15.59 -4.17
C LEU A 59 -3.75 -16.46 -4.88
N GLU A 60 -4.12 -16.11 -6.12
CA GLU A 60 -5.07 -16.87 -6.92
C GLU A 60 -4.53 -18.28 -7.21
N ARG A 61 -3.26 -18.37 -7.62
CA ARG A 61 -2.58 -19.64 -7.83
C ARG A 61 -2.49 -20.47 -6.55
N ALA A 62 -2.21 -19.82 -5.42
CA ALA A 62 -2.17 -20.46 -4.11
C ALA A 62 -3.53 -21.02 -3.70
N ASN A 63 -4.60 -20.31 -4.05
CA ASN A 63 -5.97 -20.77 -3.83
C ASN A 63 -6.32 -22.01 -4.69
N GLU A 64 -5.94 -21.99 -5.96
CA GLU A 64 -6.15 -23.13 -6.88
C GLU A 64 -5.48 -24.42 -6.39
N VAL A 65 -4.31 -24.32 -5.78
CA VAL A 65 -3.60 -25.48 -5.22
C VAL A 65 -4.03 -25.83 -3.80
N GLY A 66 -5.04 -25.13 -3.26
CA GLY A 66 -5.70 -25.46 -2.01
C GLY A 66 -5.03 -24.89 -0.75
N LEU A 67 -4.09 -23.97 -0.85
CA LEU A 67 -3.41 -23.38 0.31
C LEU A 67 -4.34 -22.55 1.23
N PHE A 68 -5.49 -22.12 0.74
CA PHE A 68 -6.48 -21.34 1.49
C PHE A 68 -7.79 -22.08 1.76
N GLN A 69 -7.80 -23.40 1.56
CA GLN A 69 -9.02 -24.22 1.83
C GLN A 69 -9.55 -23.99 3.25
N GLN A 70 -10.88 -23.91 3.35
CA GLN A 70 -11.64 -23.70 4.60
C GLN A 70 -11.48 -22.30 5.23
N LEU A 71 -10.74 -21.40 4.62
CA LEU A 71 -10.69 -20.01 5.04
C LEU A 71 -11.81 -19.20 4.37
N GLU A 72 -12.34 -18.21 5.05
CA GLU A 72 -13.35 -17.31 4.48
C GLU A 72 -12.82 -16.59 3.23
N ILE A 73 -11.53 -16.27 3.21
CA ILE A 73 -10.83 -15.61 2.11
C ILE A 73 -10.81 -16.45 0.81
N GLU A 74 -10.97 -17.78 0.87
CA GLU A 74 -10.94 -18.67 -0.29
C GLU A 74 -11.92 -18.21 -1.37
N SER A 75 -13.12 -17.82 -0.97
CA SER A 75 -14.18 -17.38 -1.89
C SER A 75 -13.90 -16.01 -2.53
N VAL A 76 -12.99 -15.23 -1.97
CA VAL A 76 -12.61 -13.89 -2.45
C VAL A 76 -11.48 -13.97 -3.45
N ILE A 77 -10.43 -14.70 -3.09
CA ILE A 77 -9.23 -14.85 -3.92
C ILE A 77 -9.52 -15.68 -5.18
N GLY A 78 -10.53 -16.52 -5.16
CA GLY A 78 -10.97 -17.31 -6.32
C GLY A 78 -11.81 -16.55 -7.33
N ILE A 79 -12.11 -15.27 -7.10
CA ILE A 79 -12.77 -14.41 -8.07
C ILE A 79 -11.66 -13.66 -8.82
N ASP A 80 -11.61 -13.84 -10.12
CA ASP A 80 -10.72 -13.10 -11.03
C ASP A 80 -10.79 -11.59 -10.74
N SER A 81 -9.84 -11.11 -9.96
CA SER A 81 -9.77 -9.72 -9.52
C SER A 81 -8.58 -9.03 -10.17
N ALA A 82 -8.88 -8.09 -11.05
CA ALA A 82 -7.87 -7.26 -11.69
C ALA A 82 -7.12 -6.32 -10.72
N ASP A 83 -7.62 -6.21 -9.48
CA ASP A 83 -7.06 -5.33 -8.44
C ASP A 83 -7.41 -5.79 -7.01
N LEU A 84 -6.95 -5.05 -6.01
CA LEU A 84 -7.19 -5.34 -4.60
C LEU A 84 -8.59 -4.93 -4.08
N SER A 85 -9.47 -4.37 -4.91
CA SER A 85 -10.79 -3.87 -4.49
C SER A 85 -11.65 -4.97 -3.87
N GLN A 86 -11.50 -6.20 -4.33
CA GLN A 86 -12.22 -7.35 -3.79
C GLN A 86 -11.83 -7.63 -2.33
N LEU A 87 -10.54 -7.56 -2.01
CA LEU A 87 -10.02 -7.77 -0.65
C LEU A 87 -10.48 -6.67 0.32
N LEU A 88 -10.71 -5.46 -0.17
CA LEU A 88 -11.17 -4.31 0.63
C LEU A 88 -12.68 -4.08 0.50
N SER A 89 -13.41 -4.95 -0.20
CA SER A 89 -14.83 -4.74 -0.41
C SER A 89 -15.62 -4.85 0.90
N ASN A 90 -16.81 -4.22 0.93
CA ASN A 90 -17.73 -4.23 2.07
C ASN A 90 -18.23 -5.64 2.49
N ARG A 91 -17.82 -6.68 1.77
CA ARG A 91 -18.23 -8.06 2.06
C ARG A 91 -17.42 -8.70 3.18
N PHE A 92 -16.22 -8.15 3.47
CA PHE A 92 -15.29 -8.78 4.41
C PHE A 92 -15.00 -7.88 5.58
N ASP A 93 -15.00 -8.47 6.75
CA ASP A 93 -14.49 -7.86 7.98
C ASP A 93 -12.95 -7.88 7.93
N LEU A 94 -12.31 -6.95 8.62
CA LEU A 94 -10.85 -6.92 8.83
C LEU A 94 -10.32 -8.21 9.45
N SER A 95 -11.17 -9.00 10.12
CA SER A 95 -10.84 -10.34 10.62
C SER A 95 -10.38 -11.29 9.51
N VAL A 96 -10.96 -11.20 8.32
CA VAL A 96 -10.59 -12.00 7.15
C VAL A 96 -9.17 -11.68 6.68
N MET A 97 -8.80 -10.39 6.71
CA MET A 97 -7.43 -9.98 6.38
C MET A 97 -6.42 -10.44 7.43
N ALA A 98 -6.82 -10.43 8.69
CA ALA A 98 -5.99 -10.97 9.78
C ALA A 98 -5.82 -12.50 9.68
N GLU A 99 -6.86 -13.22 9.25
CA GLU A 99 -6.80 -14.66 8.99
C GLU A 99 -5.85 -14.95 7.81
N LEU A 100 -6.00 -14.23 6.69
CA LEU A 100 -5.10 -14.34 5.54
C LEU A 100 -3.65 -14.09 5.94
N ARG A 101 -3.39 -13.04 6.71
CA ARG A 101 -2.04 -12.74 7.21
C ARG A 101 -1.46 -13.89 8.03
N ARG A 102 -2.24 -14.46 8.97
CA ARG A 102 -1.80 -15.62 9.76
C ARG A 102 -1.47 -16.82 8.87
N ARG A 103 -2.35 -17.10 7.90
CA ARG A 103 -2.13 -18.21 6.98
C ARG A 103 -0.88 -18.01 6.12
N LEU A 104 -0.64 -16.81 5.61
CA LEU A 104 0.58 -16.50 4.86
C LEU A 104 1.83 -16.71 5.73
N VAL A 105 1.81 -16.26 6.99
CA VAL A 105 2.92 -16.52 7.90
C VAL A 105 3.11 -18.01 8.16
N GLU A 106 2.06 -18.81 8.34
CA GLU A 106 2.14 -20.25 8.49
C GLU A 106 2.75 -20.93 7.25
N ILE A 107 2.42 -20.48 6.06
CA ILE A 107 2.96 -20.97 4.80
C ILE A 107 4.45 -20.66 4.67
N PHE A 108 4.88 -19.46 5.11
CA PHE A 108 6.24 -18.97 4.85
C PHE A 108 7.21 -19.11 6.01
N LYS A 109 6.76 -19.42 7.23
CA LYS A 109 7.67 -19.59 8.37
C LYS A 109 8.69 -20.72 8.14
N HIS A 110 9.84 -20.65 8.77
CA HIS A 110 10.94 -21.58 8.57
C HIS A 110 10.54 -23.06 8.79
N ASP A 111 9.70 -23.31 9.77
CA ASP A 111 9.16 -24.62 10.15
C ASP A 111 7.78 -24.91 9.57
N ALA A 112 7.45 -24.29 8.43
CA ALA A 112 6.20 -24.54 7.71
C ALA A 112 6.01 -26.02 7.37
N ASP A 113 4.75 -26.44 7.26
CA ASP A 113 4.42 -27.79 6.81
C ASP A 113 5.04 -28.09 5.45
N SER A 114 5.54 -29.30 5.27
CA SER A 114 6.26 -29.68 4.06
C SER A 114 5.38 -29.72 2.81
N GLU A 115 4.09 -30.00 2.97
CA GLU A 115 3.12 -29.98 1.86
C GLU A 115 2.78 -28.55 1.48
N ASP A 116 2.50 -27.68 2.46
CA ASP A 116 2.32 -26.25 2.25
C ASP A 116 3.50 -25.64 1.51
N LYS A 117 4.71 -25.88 1.99
CA LYS A 117 5.94 -25.42 1.36
C LYS A 117 6.05 -25.88 -0.10
N LYS A 118 5.84 -27.15 -0.37
CA LYS A 118 5.88 -27.73 -1.72
C LYS A 118 4.92 -27.04 -2.68
N TRP A 119 3.71 -26.72 -2.24
CA TRP A 119 2.73 -26.05 -3.07
C TRP A 119 3.02 -24.56 -3.20
N ALA A 120 3.48 -23.92 -2.12
CA ALA A 120 3.85 -22.51 -2.14
C ALA A 120 5.03 -22.22 -3.08
N GLU A 121 6.04 -23.11 -3.16
CA GLU A 121 7.15 -23.00 -4.10
C GLU A 121 6.69 -22.89 -5.56
N GLN A 122 5.56 -23.51 -5.92
CA GLN A 122 5.00 -23.46 -7.29
C GLN A 122 4.23 -22.16 -7.58
N CYS A 123 3.93 -21.38 -6.55
CA CYS A 123 3.21 -20.11 -6.64
C CYS A 123 4.15 -18.89 -6.54
N LEU A 124 5.46 -19.12 -6.35
CA LEU A 124 6.46 -18.08 -6.27
C LEU A 124 7.05 -17.76 -7.65
N LYS A 125 7.30 -16.48 -7.89
CA LYS A 125 8.08 -15.96 -9.04
C LYS A 125 9.04 -14.87 -8.55
N PRO A 126 10.25 -14.74 -9.09
CA PRO A 126 11.14 -13.63 -8.77
C PRO A 126 10.48 -12.28 -9.08
N VAL A 127 10.59 -11.31 -8.17
CA VAL A 127 10.06 -9.93 -8.38
C VAL A 127 10.57 -9.32 -9.68
N GLY A 128 11.83 -9.57 -10.04
CA GLY A 128 12.45 -9.05 -11.26
C GLY A 128 11.87 -9.63 -12.57
N GLU A 129 11.05 -10.66 -12.50
CA GLU A 129 10.36 -11.28 -13.64
C GLU A 129 8.88 -10.88 -13.72
N CYS A 130 8.41 -10.05 -12.78
CA CYS A 130 7.02 -9.64 -12.67
C CYS A 130 6.83 -8.17 -13.08
N ASN A 131 5.80 -7.90 -13.86
CA ASN A 131 5.32 -6.55 -14.10
C ASN A 131 4.29 -6.22 -13.00
N VAL A 132 4.55 -5.19 -12.22
CA VAL A 132 3.65 -4.72 -11.15
C VAL A 132 2.64 -3.73 -11.73
N GLY A 133 1.37 -3.91 -11.40
CA GLY A 133 0.27 -3.02 -11.78
C GLY A 133 -0.16 -2.07 -10.66
N TYR A 134 -1.17 -1.26 -10.97
CA TYR A 134 -1.82 -0.44 -9.94
C TYR A 134 -2.60 -1.35 -8.99
N PRO A 135 -2.46 -1.17 -7.67
CA PRO A 135 -3.17 -2.01 -6.70
C PRO A 135 -4.68 -1.75 -6.71
N PHE A 136 -5.09 -0.53 -7.11
CA PHE A 136 -6.49 -0.09 -7.18
C PHE A 136 -6.69 0.87 -8.34
N TYR A 137 -7.92 1.01 -8.80
CA TYR A 137 -8.32 2.17 -9.59
C TYR A 137 -8.38 3.41 -8.67
N ILE A 138 -7.50 4.37 -8.90
CA ILE A 138 -7.43 5.59 -8.11
C ILE A 138 -8.25 6.66 -8.80
N GLY A 139 -9.52 6.84 -8.37
CA GLY A 139 -10.40 7.87 -8.89
C GLY A 139 -10.02 9.25 -8.40
N ASP A 140 -9.93 9.39 -7.09
CA ASP A 140 -9.66 10.64 -6.38
C ASP A 140 -8.89 10.36 -5.09
N TYR A 141 -8.25 11.41 -4.54
CA TYR A 141 -7.70 11.37 -3.19
C TYR A 141 -7.78 12.74 -2.52
N THR A 142 -7.78 12.73 -1.21
CA THR A 142 -7.64 13.91 -0.38
C THR A 142 -6.30 13.83 0.34
N ASP A 143 -5.53 14.88 0.22
CA ASP A 143 -4.25 15.02 0.89
C ASP A 143 -4.44 15.83 2.17
N PHE A 144 -3.87 15.34 3.29
CA PHE A 144 -4.01 15.95 4.61
C PHE A 144 -2.66 16.32 5.20
N TYR A 145 -2.54 17.53 5.67
CA TYR A 145 -1.36 18.05 6.34
C TYR A 145 -1.42 17.81 7.86
N CYS A 146 -1.27 16.55 8.27
CA CYS A 146 -1.59 16.09 9.64
C CYS A 146 -0.44 16.17 10.63
N SER A 147 0.84 16.17 10.18
CA SER A 147 1.98 16.20 11.09
C SER A 147 2.24 17.59 11.64
N ILE A 148 1.99 17.80 12.94
CA ILE A 148 2.26 19.08 13.60
C ILE A 148 3.75 19.44 13.57
N TYR A 149 4.64 18.46 13.56
CA TYR A 149 6.10 18.68 13.49
C TYR A 149 6.48 19.21 12.12
N HIS A 150 6.01 18.58 11.05
CA HIS A 150 6.23 19.02 9.68
C HIS A 150 5.62 20.40 9.46
N ALA A 151 4.36 20.60 9.87
CA ALA A 151 3.67 21.89 9.76
C ALA A 151 4.40 23.02 10.50
N THR A 152 4.96 22.74 11.67
CA THR A 152 5.75 23.71 12.44
C THR A 152 7.06 24.02 11.73
N ASN A 153 7.78 23.01 11.26
CA ASN A 153 9.06 23.19 10.59
C ASN A 153 8.92 24.02 9.31
N VAL A 154 8.00 23.65 8.44
CA VAL A 154 7.73 24.39 7.19
C VAL A 154 7.18 25.78 7.49
N GLY A 155 6.22 25.89 8.43
CA GLY A 155 5.65 27.16 8.83
C GLY A 155 6.68 28.13 9.39
N SER A 156 7.66 27.65 10.12
CA SER A 156 8.74 28.47 10.68
C SER A 156 9.64 29.13 9.62
N MET A 157 9.75 28.54 8.43
CA MET A 157 10.48 29.14 7.31
C MET A 157 9.78 30.38 6.74
N PHE A 158 8.47 30.44 6.84
CA PHE A 158 7.65 31.53 6.29
C PHE A 158 7.06 32.47 7.36
N ARG A 159 6.83 31.97 8.56
CA ARG A 159 6.22 32.68 9.69
C ARG A 159 6.90 32.27 11.00
N PRO A 160 8.15 32.70 11.25
CA PRO A 160 8.96 32.23 12.38
C PRO A 160 8.30 32.50 13.74
N ASP A 161 7.58 33.61 13.89
CA ASP A 161 6.92 33.99 15.14
C ASP A 161 5.58 33.27 15.38
N ASN A 162 4.94 32.76 14.32
CA ASN A 162 3.67 32.03 14.41
C ASN A 162 3.55 30.99 13.28
N PRO A 163 4.26 29.86 13.39
CA PRO A 163 4.40 28.89 12.31
C PRO A 163 3.09 28.18 11.94
N LEU A 164 2.21 27.92 12.91
CA LEU A 164 0.97 27.20 12.67
C LEU A 164 -0.18 28.14 12.36
N MET A 165 -1.06 27.74 11.43
CA MET A 165 -2.30 28.43 11.17
C MET A 165 -3.21 28.36 12.41
N PRO A 166 -4.06 29.39 12.69
CA PRO A 166 -4.84 29.46 13.91
C PRO A 166 -5.71 28.24 14.20
N ASN A 167 -6.27 27.63 13.14
CA ASN A 167 -7.17 26.48 13.27
C ASN A 167 -6.48 25.13 13.12
N TYR A 168 -5.16 25.11 12.89
CA TYR A 168 -4.43 23.86 12.57
C TYR A 168 -4.67 22.73 13.59
N LYS A 169 -4.75 23.06 14.87
CA LYS A 169 -4.95 22.06 15.95
C LYS A 169 -6.38 21.57 16.09
N TYR A 170 -7.33 22.18 15.40
CA TYR A 170 -8.76 21.90 15.56
C TYR A 170 -9.42 21.39 14.29
N VAL A 171 -8.94 21.83 13.14
CA VAL A 171 -9.43 21.45 11.82
C VAL A 171 -8.24 21.06 10.98
N PRO A 172 -8.15 19.80 10.52
CA PRO A 172 -7.05 19.38 9.66
C PRO A 172 -7.06 20.17 8.36
N ILE A 173 -5.86 20.56 7.89
CA ILE A 173 -5.70 21.14 6.56
C ILE A 173 -5.67 19.99 5.57
N GLY A 174 -6.48 20.09 4.54
CA GLY A 174 -6.53 19.12 3.47
C GLY A 174 -6.93 19.75 2.15
N TYR A 175 -6.65 19.09 1.05
CA TYR A 175 -7.05 19.51 -0.28
C TYR A 175 -7.38 18.31 -1.17
N HIS A 176 -8.22 18.56 -2.17
CA HIS A 176 -8.50 17.57 -3.22
C HIS A 176 -7.27 17.47 -4.14
N GLY A 177 -6.65 16.31 -4.14
CA GLY A 177 -5.46 16.05 -4.93
C GLY A 177 -5.76 15.70 -6.39
N ARG A 178 -4.70 15.65 -7.21
CA ARG A 178 -4.79 15.26 -8.61
C ARG A 178 -4.40 13.79 -8.78
N ALA A 179 -5.37 12.89 -8.90
CA ALA A 179 -5.13 11.46 -9.08
C ALA A 179 -4.47 11.08 -10.42
N SER A 180 -4.65 11.91 -11.46
CA SER A 180 -4.20 11.58 -12.83
C SER A 180 -2.68 11.49 -13.03
N SER A 181 -1.88 11.89 -12.05
CA SER A 181 -0.41 11.79 -12.09
C SER A 181 0.18 10.85 -11.05
N ILE A 182 -0.65 10.05 -10.39
CA ILE A 182 -0.18 8.99 -9.51
C ILE A 182 0.31 7.84 -10.39
N VAL A 183 1.54 7.41 -10.17
CA VAL A 183 2.19 6.34 -10.91
C VAL A 183 2.81 5.33 -9.95
N ILE A 184 3.01 4.11 -10.42
CA ILE A 184 3.67 3.05 -9.64
C ILE A 184 5.17 3.32 -9.48
N SER A 185 5.77 2.70 -8.45
CA SER A 185 7.23 2.74 -8.22
C SER A 185 8.00 2.29 -9.46
N GLY A 186 9.17 2.89 -9.68
CA GLY A 186 10.02 2.63 -10.85
C GLY A 186 9.67 3.44 -12.10
N THR A 187 8.58 4.22 -12.08
CA THR A 187 8.23 5.12 -13.18
C THR A 187 9.09 6.37 -13.12
N ASP A 188 9.73 6.71 -14.25
CA ASP A 188 10.53 7.93 -14.37
C ASP A 188 9.67 9.19 -14.30
N VAL A 189 10.10 10.16 -13.49
CA VAL A 189 9.47 11.47 -13.38
C VAL A 189 10.22 12.48 -14.25
N LYS A 190 9.62 12.88 -15.35
CA LYS A 190 10.18 13.90 -16.23
C LYS A 190 10.04 15.28 -15.59
N ARG A 191 11.15 16.07 -15.57
CA ARG A 191 11.10 17.48 -15.15
C ARG A 191 10.05 18.25 -15.94
N PRO A 192 9.02 18.81 -15.29
CA PRO A 192 7.96 19.52 -16.00
C PRO A 192 8.40 20.91 -16.48
N HIS A 193 7.71 21.42 -17.47
CA HIS A 193 7.76 22.83 -17.85
C HIS A 193 6.58 23.56 -17.23
N GLY A 194 6.79 24.80 -16.89
CA GLY A 194 5.73 25.65 -16.33
C GLY A 194 6.09 27.11 -16.37
N GLN A 195 5.14 27.94 -16.00
CA GLN A 195 5.36 29.38 -15.85
C GLN A 195 6.22 29.62 -14.62
N ASN A 196 7.39 30.23 -14.84
CA ASN A 196 8.30 30.60 -13.78
C ASN A 196 8.43 32.14 -13.74
N ARG A 197 8.34 32.70 -12.55
CA ARG A 197 8.46 34.13 -12.31
C ARG A 197 9.51 34.36 -11.24
N SER A 198 10.71 34.73 -11.64
CA SER A 198 11.83 34.99 -10.73
C SER A 198 11.88 36.41 -10.19
N ASP A 199 11.18 37.34 -10.86
CA ASP A 199 11.05 38.74 -10.47
C ASP A 199 9.56 39.08 -10.39
N GLN A 200 9.13 39.70 -9.29
CA GLN A 200 7.72 40.07 -9.09
C GLN A 200 7.22 41.11 -10.08
N ASP A 201 8.10 41.93 -10.63
CA ASP A 201 7.78 42.99 -11.57
C ASP A 201 7.90 42.55 -13.05
N ALA A 202 8.42 41.34 -13.30
CA ALA A 202 8.55 40.78 -14.63
C ALA A 202 7.40 39.81 -14.97
N PRO A 203 7.00 39.70 -16.26
CA PRO A 203 6.05 38.67 -16.68
C PRO A 203 6.66 37.25 -16.49
N PRO A 204 5.83 36.22 -16.24
CA PRO A 204 6.30 34.86 -16.15
C PRO A 204 6.82 34.35 -17.51
N VAL A 205 7.80 33.46 -17.45
CA VAL A 205 8.37 32.78 -18.62
C VAL A 205 8.10 31.27 -18.54
N PHE A 206 7.79 30.64 -19.65
CA PHE A 206 7.54 29.20 -19.73
C PHE A 206 8.85 28.45 -19.95
N ILE A 207 9.36 27.83 -18.90
CA ILE A 207 10.66 27.15 -18.87
C ILE A 207 10.56 25.85 -18.05
N PRO A 208 11.57 24.96 -18.11
CA PRO A 208 11.68 23.83 -17.16
C PRO A 208 11.62 24.32 -15.73
N ALA A 209 10.92 23.61 -14.86
CA ALA A 209 10.88 23.89 -13.42
C ALA A 209 12.30 23.97 -12.86
N LYS A 210 12.64 25.08 -12.19
CA LYS A 210 13.98 25.28 -11.64
C LYS A 210 14.23 24.40 -10.44
N ASN A 211 13.24 24.29 -9.57
CA ASN A 211 13.28 23.51 -8.34
C ASN A 211 12.33 22.33 -8.46
N LEU A 212 12.81 21.16 -8.03
CA LEU A 212 12.00 19.98 -7.77
C LEU A 212 12.16 19.64 -6.30
N ASP A 213 11.07 19.30 -5.68
CA ASP A 213 11.02 18.84 -4.30
C ASP A 213 10.27 17.50 -4.26
N TYR A 214 10.39 16.78 -3.16
CA TYR A 214 9.65 15.56 -2.89
C TYR A 214 9.34 15.45 -1.41
N GLU A 215 8.27 14.77 -1.09
CA GLU A 215 7.85 14.45 0.27
C GLU A 215 7.60 12.96 0.37
N MET A 216 7.87 12.38 1.55
CA MET A 216 7.53 11.00 1.85
C MET A 216 6.30 10.98 2.73
N GLU A 217 5.25 10.36 2.24
CA GLU A 217 3.96 10.33 2.91
C GLU A 217 3.40 8.90 3.00
N MET A 218 2.45 8.73 3.92
CA MET A 218 1.67 7.50 4.05
C MET A 218 0.32 7.70 3.40
N GLY A 219 -0.03 6.81 2.46
CA GLY A 219 -1.35 6.75 1.86
C GLY A 219 -2.23 5.68 2.50
N PHE A 220 -3.53 5.94 2.58
CA PHE A 220 -4.52 5.00 3.06
C PHE A 220 -5.60 4.80 2.00
N PHE A 221 -5.97 3.55 1.78
CA PHE A 221 -7.14 3.23 0.99
C PHE A 221 -8.34 3.04 1.93
N VAL A 222 -9.43 3.75 1.64
CA VAL A 222 -10.67 3.60 2.40
C VAL A 222 -11.39 2.34 1.90
N GLY A 223 -11.55 1.37 2.77
CA GLY A 223 -12.33 0.16 2.51
C GLY A 223 -13.82 0.44 2.69
N LYS A 224 -14.41 -0.11 3.76
CA LYS A 224 -15.81 0.14 4.09
C LYS A 224 -15.97 1.57 4.63
N GLY A 225 -16.71 2.39 3.90
CA GLY A 225 -17.12 3.72 4.37
C GLY A 225 -18.29 3.68 5.36
N ASN A 226 -18.54 4.82 6.00
CA ASN A 226 -19.76 5.08 6.80
C ASN A 226 -20.93 5.48 5.92
N GLU A 227 -22.11 5.52 6.51
CA GLU A 227 -23.29 6.09 5.87
C GLU A 227 -23.10 7.60 5.66
N MET A 228 -23.61 8.11 4.53
CA MET A 228 -23.46 9.53 4.17
C MET A 228 -24.06 10.42 5.24
N GLY A 229 -23.26 11.34 5.76
CA GLY A 229 -23.64 12.31 6.79
C GLY A 229 -23.50 11.80 8.24
N GLU A 230 -23.17 10.53 8.45
CA GLU A 230 -22.93 10.01 9.79
C GLU A 230 -21.46 10.19 10.20
N PRO A 231 -21.19 10.64 11.42
CA PRO A 231 -19.82 10.79 11.92
C PRO A 231 -19.19 9.42 12.22
N ILE A 232 -17.86 9.34 12.07
CA ILE A 232 -17.07 8.17 12.49
C ILE A 232 -16.39 8.51 13.81
N ASN A 233 -16.56 7.66 14.83
CA ASN A 233 -15.78 7.76 16.06
C ASN A 233 -14.33 7.33 15.83
N ASN A 234 -13.37 7.92 16.54
CA ASN A 234 -11.96 7.56 16.40
C ASN A 234 -11.68 6.07 16.65
N ALA A 235 -12.47 5.43 17.51
CA ALA A 235 -12.33 4.00 17.78
C ALA A 235 -12.83 3.09 16.63
N ASP A 236 -13.61 3.66 15.71
CA ASP A 236 -14.20 2.95 14.57
C ASP A 236 -13.52 3.32 13.24
N ALA A 237 -12.53 4.22 13.30
CA ALA A 237 -11.79 4.71 12.13
C ALA A 237 -10.55 3.87 11.76
N GLU A 238 -10.24 2.83 12.56
CA GLU A 238 -9.11 1.91 12.36
C GLU A 238 -9.52 0.67 11.57
#